data_b4474752ee69f1dab9e699bfe0a06a4b
#
_entry.id   b4474752ee69f1dab9e699bfe0a06a4b
#
_cell.length_a   1.000
_cell.length_b   1.000
_cell.length_c   1.000
_cell.angle_alpha   90.00
_cell.angle_beta   90.00
_cell.angle_gamma   90.00
#
_symmetry.space_group_name_H-M   'P 1'
#
loop_
_entity.id
_entity.type
_entity.pdbx_description
1 polymer ?
#
loop_
_entity_poly.entity_id
_entity_poly.type
_entity_poly.pdbx_seq_one_letter_code
_entity_poly.pdbx_strand_id
1 'polypeptide(L)'
;MIKKWKKKSSKYLLENKIFKMREDAVTSPKLGTDHDVWVMEVPTWVNIIHITPQREVVMVNQYRFGSEKASLEIPGGMADFGEDPKEAAIRELKEETGFEGNKVIEIGRVESNPAIMSNHTYTYLVLDCKKSSDQNLDGTEDIEIIFKKIDDIPSLIKNREIEHALVISAFYFYNLYIQN
;
A
#
# COMPACT_ATOMS: atom_id res chain seq x y z
N MET A 1 21.41 23.14 -3.71
CA MET A 1 20.09 22.75 -3.15
C MET A 1 19.07 22.72 -4.29
N ILE A 2 18.26 21.67 -4.41
CA ILE A 2 17.20 21.57 -5.44
C ILE A 2 16.10 22.55 -5.10
N LYS A 3 15.70 23.39 -6.07
CA LYS A 3 14.63 24.36 -5.91
C LYS A 3 13.28 23.79 -6.35
N LYS A 4 12.20 24.21 -5.70
CA LYS A 4 10.83 23.84 -6.06
C LYS A 4 10.49 24.38 -7.46
N TRP A 5 9.89 23.52 -8.29
CA TRP A 5 9.36 23.90 -9.60
C TRP A 5 8.07 24.71 -9.43
N LYS A 6 7.86 25.69 -10.30
CA LYS A 6 6.65 26.51 -10.26
C LYS A 6 5.59 25.88 -11.16
N LYS A 7 4.50 25.43 -10.55
CA LYS A 7 3.32 25.00 -11.30
C LYS A 7 2.53 26.21 -11.78
N LYS A 8 2.24 26.29 -13.07
CA LYS A 8 1.48 27.36 -13.74
C LYS A 8 0.01 27.03 -13.85
N SER A 9 -0.29 25.82 -14.30
CA SER A 9 -1.66 25.32 -14.52
C SER A 9 -1.71 23.81 -14.38
N SER A 10 -2.92 23.28 -14.22
CA SER A 10 -3.22 21.85 -14.22
C SER A 10 -4.43 21.58 -15.10
N LYS A 11 -4.43 20.47 -15.80
CA LYS A 11 -5.54 19.97 -16.60
C LYS A 11 -5.74 18.49 -16.31
N TYR A 12 -6.95 18.09 -15.92
CA TYR A 12 -7.28 16.67 -15.80
C TYR A 12 -7.49 16.05 -17.16
N LEU A 13 -6.83 14.92 -17.44
CA LEU A 13 -6.88 14.18 -18.67
C LEU A 13 -7.81 12.97 -18.58
N LEU A 14 -7.84 12.33 -17.42
CA LEU A 14 -8.62 11.16 -17.13
C LEU A 14 -9.02 11.15 -15.65
N GLU A 15 -10.25 10.73 -15.38
CA GLU A 15 -10.75 10.52 -14.03
C GLU A 15 -11.56 9.23 -13.99
N ASN A 16 -11.27 8.37 -13.02
CA ASN A 16 -12.02 7.15 -12.75
C ASN A 16 -12.10 6.91 -11.22
N LYS A 17 -12.66 5.77 -10.81
CA LYS A 17 -12.82 5.43 -9.39
C LYS A 17 -11.50 5.22 -8.63
N ILE A 18 -10.42 4.86 -9.34
CA ILE A 18 -9.14 4.45 -8.75
C ILE A 18 -8.16 5.61 -8.70
N PHE A 19 -8.10 6.45 -9.75
CA PHE A 19 -7.16 7.56 -9.85
C PHE A 19 -7.65 8.67 -10.77
N LYS A 20 -7.01 9.84 -10.64
CA LYS A 20 -7.12 10.95 -11.60
C LYS A 20 -5.74 11.18 -12.21
N MET A 21 -5.69 11.30 -13.54
CA MET A 21 -4.49 11.71 -14.26
C MET A 21 -4.58 13.17 -14.61
N ARG A 22 -3.60 13.97 -14.18
CA ARG A 22 -3.50 15.36 -14.59
C ARG A 22 -2.17 15.66 -15.29
N GLU A 23 -2.22 16.62 -16.18
CA GLU A 23 -1.07 17.28 -16.81
C GLU A 23 -0.85 18.63 -16.14
N ASP A 24 0.35 18.85 -15.62
CA ASP A 24 0.76 20.13 -15.00
C ASP A 24 1.78 20.82 -15.89
N ALA A 25 1.49 22.08 -16.28
CA ALA A 25 2.49 22.94 -16.89
C ALA A 25 3.38 23.53 -15.79
N VAL A 26 4.68 23.26 -15.85
CA VAL A 26 5.66 23.65 -14.82
C VAL A 26 6.84 24.40 -15.42
N THR A 27 7.48 25.29 -14.64
CA THR A 27 8.70 26.00 -15.05
C THR A 27 9.89 25.47 -14.27
N SER A 28 10.95 25.07 -14.99
CA SER A 28 12.22 24.65 -14.39
C SER A 28 12.91 25.82 -13.69
N PRO A 29 13.22 25.73 -12.39
CA PRO A 29 13.92 26.79 -11.66
C PRO A 29 15.41 26.90 -12.06
N LYS A 30 15.94 25.89 -12.76
CA LYS A 30 17.33 25.85 -13.23
C LYS A 30 17.47 26.46 -14.62
N LEU A 31 16.52 26.13 -15.51
CA LEU A 31 16.63 26.48 -16.95
C LEU A 31 15.72 27.65 -17.32
N GLY A 32 14.70 27.97 -16.53
CA GLY A 32 13.67 28.95 -16.86
C GLY A 32 12.71 28.50 -17.96
N THR A 33 12.82 27.27 -18.41
CA THR A 33 11.99 26.67 -19.48
C THR A 33 10.74 26.01 -18.92
N ASP A 34 9.70 25.98 -19.72
CA ASP A 34 8.44 25.34 -19.40
C ASP A 34 8.42 23.89 -19.88
N HIS A 35 7.76 23.03 -19.10
CA HIS A 35 7.61 21.60 -19.36
C HIS A 35 6.23 21.17 -18.93
N ASP A 36 5.70 20.12 -19.60
CA ASP A 36 4.53 19.42 -19.14
C ASP A 36 4.96 18.15 -18.41
N VAL A 37 4.34 17.92 -17.24
CA VAL A 37 4.57 16.72 -16.40
C VAL A 37 3.23 16.11 -16.06
N TRP A 38 3.21 14.78 -15.93
CA TRP A 38 2.00 14.03 -15.63
C TRP A 38 2.04 13.51 -14.21
N VAL A 39 0.94 13.68 -13.50
CA VAL A 39 0.78 13.26 -12.11
C VAL A 39 -0.48 12.41 -12.00
N MET A 40 -0.34 11.24 -11.40
CA MET A 40 -1.44 10.39 -11.02
C MET A 40 -1.82 10.71 -9.56
N GLU A 41 -3.00 11.28 -9.38
CA GLU A 41 -3.59 11.46 -8.04
C GLU A 41 -4.32 10.19 -7.66
N VAL A 42 -3.87 9.56 -6.58
CA VAL A 42 -4.37 8.27 -6.10
C VAL A 42 -4.75 8.43 -4.63
N PRO A 43 -5.79 7.74 -4.15
CA PRO A 43 -6.11 7.69 -2.71
C PRO A 43 -4.93 7.19 -1.88
N THR A 44 -4.96 7.44 -0.59
CA THR A 44 -4.06 6.83 0.38
C THR A 44 -4.22 5.31 0.34
N TRP A 45 -3.11 4.59 0.43
CA TRP A 45 -3.11 3.13 0.55
C TRP A 45 -2.68 2.70 1.95
N VAL A 46 -3.12 1.52 2.34
CA VAL A 46 -2.76 0.90 3.62
C VAL A 46 -2.26 -0.52 3.40
N ASN A 47 -1.25 -0.91 4.17
CA ASN A 47 -0.73 -2.27 4.28
C ASN A 47 -0.83 -2.72 5.73
N ILE A 48 -1.21 -3.96 5.95
CA ILE A 48 -1.40 -4.52 7.29
C ILE A 48 -0.51 -5.73 7.50
N ILE A 49 0.38 -5.65 8.51
CA ILE A 49 1.08 -6.81 9.03
C ILE A 49 0.31 -7.33 10.24
N HIS A 50 -0.24 -8.52 10.11
CA HIS A 50 -0.84 -9.27 11.20
C HIS A 50 -0.03 -10.54 11.43
N ILE A 51 0.45 -10.74 12.67
CA ILE A 51 1.23 -11.91 13.06
C ILE A 51 0.45 -12.71 14.09
N THR A 52 0.24 -13.98 13.80
CA THR A 52 -0.42 -14.93 14.70
C THR A 52 0.46 -15.30 15.91
N PRO A 53 -0.12 -15.85 16.98
CA PRO A 53 0.66 -16.38 18.11
C PRO A 53 1.69 -17.47 17.71
N GLN A 54 1.48 -18.14 16.58
CA GLN A 54 2.39 -19.14 16.02
C GLN A 54 3.53 -18.53 15.18
N ARG A 55 3.68 -17.20 15.23
CA ARG A 55 4.67 -16.43 14.44
C ARG A 55 4.48 -16.58 12.94
N GLU A 56 3.24 -16.64 12.50
CA GLU A 56 2.88 -16.65 11.08
C GLU A 56 2.29 -15.30 10.68
N VAL A 57 2.73 -14.78 9.54
CA VAL A 57 2.13 -13.61 8.91
C VAL A 57 0.91 -14.08 8.13
N VAL A 58 -0.21 -13.41 8.33
CA VAL A 58 -1.38 -13.56 7.47
C VAL A 58 -1.08 -12.81 6.17
N MET A 59 -0.97 -13.55 5.09
CA MET A 59 -0.71 -13.04 3.76
C MET A 59 -1.90 -13.31 2.84
N VAL A 60 -1.93 -12.62 1.74
CA VAL A 60 -2.94 -12.77 0.69
C VAL A 60 -2.25 -13.05 -0.65
N ASN A 61 -2.85 -13.92 -1.45
CA ASN A 61 -2.44 -14.15 -2.81
C ASN A 61 -3.56 -13.69 -3.73
N GLN A 62 -3.28 -12.75 -4.64
CA GLN A 62 -4.28 -12.17 -5.52
C GLN A 62 -3.70 -11.85 -6.90
N TYR A 63 -4.55 -11.81 -7.91
CA TYR A 63 -4.14 -11.46 -9.27
C TYR A 63 -3.95 -9.94 -9.40
N ARG A 64 -2.80 -9.51 -9.93
CA ARG A 64 -2.50 -8.10 -10.18
C ARG A 64 -2.47 -7.83 -11.70
N PHE A 65 -3.39 -7.01 -12.17
CA PHE A 65 -3.55 -6.69 -13.59
C PHE A 65 -2.31 -6.01 -14.18
N GLY A 66 -1.61 -5.18 -13.41
CA GLY A 66 -0.41 -4.48 -13.89
C GLY A 66 0.79 -5.39 -14.16
N SER A 67 0.90 -6.50 -13.44
CA SER A 67 1.98 -7.50 -13.62
C SER A 67 1.51 -8.78 -14.31
N GLU A 68 0.20 -8.90 -14.56
CA GLU A 68 -0.47 -10.05 -15.20
C GLU A 68 -0.15 -11.41 -14.53
N LYS A 69 -0.01 -11.40 -13.20
CA LYS A 69 0.28 -12.60 -12.41
C LYS A 69 -0.32 -12.54 -11.01
N ALA A 70 -0.41 -13.71 -10.35
CA ALA A 70 -0.67 -13.76 -8.92
C ALA A 70 0.51 -13.15 -8.14
N SER A 71 0.20 -12.44 -7.07
CA SER A 71 1.16 -11.74 -6.23
C SER A 71 0.92 -12.11 -4.76
N LEU A 72 1.98 -12.57 -4.10
CA LEU A 72 1.97 -12.85 -2.67
C LEU A 72 2.22 -11.54 -1.92
N GLU A 73 1.24 -11.11 -1.15
CA GLU A 73 1.20 -9.81 -0.50
C GLU A 73 0.73 -9.92 0.96
N ILE A 74 0.69 -8.82 1.66
CA ILE A 74 -0.02 -8.66 2.94
C ILE A 74 -1.35 -7.99 2.68
N PRO A 75 -2.37 -8.14 3.55
CA PRO A 75 -3.64 -7.45 3.43
C PRO A 75 -3.46 -5.94 3.29
N GLY A 76 -4.30 -5.32 2.47
CA GLY A 76 -4.25 -3.89 2.26
C GLY A 76 -5.03 -3.42 1.05
N GLY A 77 -5.37 -2.14 1.06
CA GLY A 77 -6.18 -1.54 0.01
C GLY A 77 -6.16 -0.03 0.02
N MET A 78 -7.17 0.56 -0.60
CA MET A 78 -7.34 2.00 -0.68
C MET A 78 -8.22 2.50 0.47
N ALA A 79 -7.79 3.59 1.11
CA ALA A 79 -8.69 4.33 1.99
C ALA A 79 -9.78 5.03 1.16
N ASP A 80 -11.00 5.02 1.64
CA ASP A 80 -12.09 5.78 1.06
C ASP A 80 -11.84 7.28 1.18
N PHE A 81 -12.58 8.07 0.40
CA PHE A 81 -12.43 9.53 0.44
C PHE A 81 -12.74 10.10 1.83
N GLY A 82 -11.71 10.63 2.51
CA GLY A 82 -11.82 11.19 3.85
C GLY A 82 -11.78 10.15 4.98
N GLU A 83 -11.59 8.88 4.66
CA GLU A 83 -11.38 7.83 5.64
C GLU A 83 -9.99 7.98 6.30
N ASP A 84 -9.94 7.78 7.61
CA ASP A 84 -8.67 7.72 8.34
C ASP A 84 -7.90 6.46 7.91
N PRO A 85 -6.59 6.56 7.59
CA PRO A 85 -5.82 5.41 7.14
C PRO A 85 -5.81 4.22 8.13
N LYS A 86 -5.92 4.49 9.43
CA LYS A 86 -6.01 3.44 10.45
C LYS A 86 -7.35 2.70 10.38
N GLU A 87 -8.43 3.42 10.17
CA GLU A 87 -9.76 2.81 10.02
C GLU A 87 -9.82 2.00 8.72
N ALA A 88 -9.25 2.52 7.62
CA ALA A 88 -9.09 1.77 6.38
C ALA A 88 -8.32 0.45 6.61
N ALA A 89 -7.22 0.48 7.36
CA ALA A 89 -6.44 -0.72 7.65
C ALA A 89 -7.24 -1.76 8.46
N ILE A 90 -8.07 -1.32 9.40
CA ILE A 90 -8.94 -2.22 10.19
C ILE A 90 -10.00 -2.85 9.28
N ARG A 91 -10.63 -2.06 8.43
CA ARG A 91 -11.65 -2.50 7.47
C ARG A 91 -11.08 -3.52 6.49
N GLU A 92 -9.97 -3.18 5.80
CA GLU A 92 -9.31 -4.05 4.81
C GLU A 92 -8.85 -5.39 5.42
N LEU A 93 -8.24 -5.36 6.62
CA LEU A 93 -7.86 -6.59 7.30
C LEU A 93 -9.06 -7.52 7.51
N LYS A 94 -10.19 -6.95 7.94
CA LYS A 94 -11.41 -7.72 8.18
C LYS A 94 -12.03 -8.23 6.88
N GLU A 95 -12.15 -7.39 5.88
CA GLU A 95 -12.76 -7.73 4.59
C GLU A 95 -11.97 -8.81 3.86
N GLU A 96 -10.66 -8.65 3.73
CA GLU A 96 -9.81 -9.59 3.00
C GLU A 96 -9.51 -10.88 3.76
N THR A 97 -9.53 -10.86 5.10
CA THR A 97 -9.06 -12.01 5.89
C THR A 97 -10.03 -12.53 6.94
N GLY A 98 -11.02 -11.74 7.32
CA GLY A 98 -11.90 -12.03 8.44
C GLY A 98 -11.27 -11.89 9.82
N PHE A 99 -10.02 -11.37 9.91
CA PHE A 99 -9.37 -11.11 11.19
C PHE A 99 -9.66 -9.70 11.70
N GLU A 100 -9.79 -9.57 13.02
CA GLU A 100 -9.90 -8.30 13.74
C GLU A 100 -8.88 -8.28 14.88
N GLY A 101 -8.27 -7.10 15.10
CA GLY A 101 -7.32 -6.89 16.19
C GLY A 101 -7.61 -5.61 16.97
N ASN A 102 -7.28 -5.62 18.25
CA ASN A 102 -7.58 -4.50 19.15
C ASN A 102 -6.46 -3.45 19.23
N LYS A 103 -5.23 -3.82 18.83
CA LYS A 103 -4.09 -2.93 18.89
C LYS A 103 -3.53 -2.72 17.50
N VAL A 104 -3.78 -1.52 16.95
CA VAL A 104 -3.36 -1.09 15.62
C VAL A 104 -2.32 0.00 15.77
N ILE A 105 -1.10 -0.27 15.29
CA ILE A 105 0.08 0.57 15.44
C ILE A 105 0.59 0.96 14.06
N GLU A 106 0.67 2.26 13.76
CA GLU A 106 1.39 2.72 12.58
C GLU A 106 2.89 2.48 12.80
N ILE A 107 3.52 1.71 11.92
CA ILE A 107 4.95 1.39 11.98
C ILE A 107 5.76 2.05 10.87
N GLY A 108 5.09 2.62 9.87
CA GLY A 108 5.79 3.34 8.81
C GLY A 108 4.88 3.88 7.72
N ARG A 109 5.48 4.77 6.90
CA ARG A 109 4.82 5.40 5.77
C ARG A 109 5.82 5.64 4.65
N VAL A 110 5.41 5.43 3.40
CA VAL A 110 6.17 5.76 2.21
C VAL A 110 5.34 6.57 1.23
N GLU A 111 6.00 7.32 0.36
CA GLU A 111 5.42 7.79 -0.90
C GLU A 111 5.47 6.62 -1.89
N SER A 112 4.32 6.22 -2.44
CA SER A 112 4.19 4.98 -3.22
C SER A 112 5.06 4.97 -4.48
N ASN A 113 5.00 6.04 -5.25
CA ASN A 113 5.89 6.33 -6.38
C ASN A 113 5.97 7.84 -6.62
N PRO A 114 6.81 8.58 -5.88
CA PRO A 114 6.82 10.05 -5.89
C PRO A 114 7.24 10.65 -7.25
N ALA A 115 7.73 9.85 -8.18
CA ALA A 115 8.04 10.34 -9.52
C ALA A 115 6.79 10.69 -10.33
N ILE A 116 5.68 10.00 -10.09
CA ILE A 116 4.44 10.17 -10.87
C ILE A 116 3.15 10.10 -10.03
N MET A 117 3.21 9.63 -8.77
CA MET A 117 2.04 9.46 -7.91
C MET A 117 2.09 10.44 -6.74
N SER A 118 0.91 10.85 -6.26
CA SER A 118 0.79 11.84 -5.20
C SER A 118 0.42 11.27 -3.83
N ASN A 119 0.23 9.94 -3.73
CA ASN A 119 -0.26 9.31 -2.52
C ASN A 119 0.85 8.79 -1.61
N HIS A 120 0.44 8.49 -0.39
CA HIS A 120 1.22 7.73 0.59
C HIS A 120 0.64 6.34 0.77
N THR A 121 1.50 5.39 1.18
CA THR A 121 1.10 4.10 1.70
C THR A 121 1.52 4.00 3.16
N TYR A 122 0.56 3.78 4.04
CA TYR A 122 0.78 3.57 5.47
C TYR A 122 0.90 2.09 5.77
N THR A 123 1.78 1.74 6.68
CA THR A 123 1.92 0.36 7.17
C THR A 123 1.52 0.28 8.63
N TYR A 124 0.57 -0.60 8.91
CA TYR A 124 0.09 -0.89 10.26
C TYR A 124 0.47 -2.29 10.70
N LEU A 125 0.93 -2.40 11.95
CA LEU A 125 1.04 -3.66 12.66
C LEU A 125 -0.21 -3.83 13.51
N VAL A 126 -0.91 -4.95 13.34
CA VAL A 126 -2.12 -5.26 14.11
C VAL A 126 -1.84 -6.47 14.98
N LEU A 127 -2.01 -6.28 16.29
CA LEU A 127 -1.76 -7.28 17.31
C LEU A 127 -3.06 -7.78 17.94
N ASP A 128 -2.96 -8.91 18.63
CA ASP A 128 -4.07 -9.53 19.36
C ASP A 128 -5.28 -9.82 18.45
N CYS A 129 -4.97 -10.21 17.21
CA CYS A 129 -6.00 -10.53 16.24
C CYS A 129 -6.62 -11.91 16.49
N LYS A 130 -7.90 -11.99 16.21
CA LYS A 130 -8.68 -13.23 16.16
C LYS A 130 -9.52 -13.25 14.89
N LYS A 131 -9.77 -14.42 14.35
CA LYS A 131 -10.73 -14.56 13.26
C LYS A 131 -12.12 -14.33 13.80
N SER A 132 -12.85 -13.39 13.25
CA SER A 132 -14.18 -12.95 13.70
C SER A 132 -15.28 -13.21 12.67
N SER A 133 -14.90 -13.36 11.39
CA SER A 133 -15.82 -13.57 10.27
C SER A 133 -15.16 -14.34 9.14
N ASP A 134 -15.94 -14.68 8.13
CA ASP A 134 -15.42 -15.04 6.82
C ASP A 134 -14.97 -13.78 6.06
N GLN A 135 -14.27 -13.96 4.93
CA GLN A 135 -13.91 -12.88 4.00
C GLN A 135 -15.21 -12.22 3.47
N ASN A 136 -15.15 -10.91 3.25
CA ASN A 136 -16.21 -10.14 2.62
C ASN A 136 -15.62 -9.34 1.46
N LEU A 137 -15.26 -10.04 0.38
CA LEU A 137 -14.56 -9.51 -0.78
C LEU A 137 -15.52 -8.73 -1.67
N ASP A 138 -15.00 -7.68 -2.30
CA ASP A 138 -15.68 -6.96 -3.36
C ASP A 138 -15.84 -7.85 -4.61
N GLY A 139 -16.83 -7.57 -5.45
CA GLY A 139 -17.24 -8.45 -6.56
C GLY A 139 -16.17 -8.70 -7.66
N THR A 140 -15.03 -8.01 -7.61
CA THR A 140 -13.89 -8.21 -8.53
C THR A 140 -12.65 -8.75 -7.82
N GLU A 141 -12.71 -8.99 -6.53
CA GLU A 141 -11.62 -9.53 -5.73
C GLU A 141 -11.68 -11.06 -5.66
N ASP A 142 -10.52 -11.67 -5.93
CA ASP A 142 -10.28 -13.10 -5.76
C ASP A 142 -9.00 -13.23 -4.93
N ILE A 143 -9.18 -13.46 -3.63
CA ILE A 143 -8.12 -13.40 -2.63
C ILE A 143 -8.06 -14.71 -1.86
N GLU A 144 -6.90 -15.38 -1.92
CA GLU A 144 -6.57 -16.55 -1.14
C GLU A 144 -5.74 -16.15 0.10
N ILE A 145 -6.15 -16.60 1.28
CA ILE A 145 -5.39 -16.36 2.53
C ILE A 145 -4.29 -17.42 2.65
N ILE A 146 -3.06 -16.96 2.86
CA ILE A 146 -1.88 -17.81 3.01
C ILE A 146 -1.16 -17.44 4.30
N PHE A 147 -0.70 -18.45 5.06
CA PHE A 147 0.12 -18.26 6.26
C PHE A 147 1.58 -18.57 5.94
N LYS A 148 2.48 -17.65 6.27
CA LYS A 148 3.93 -17.83 6.14
C LYS A 148 4.62 -17.52 7.47
N LYS A 149 5.64 -18.26 7.83
CA LYS A 149 6.45 -17.91 9.01
C LYS A 149 7.10 -16.55 8.79
N ILE A 150 7.07 -15.69 9.81
CA ILE A 150 7.71 -14.37 9.72
C ILE A 150 9.20 -14.50 9.40
N ASP A 151 9.84 -15.55 9.90
CA ASP A 151 11.26 -15.81 9.71
C ASP A 151 11.60 -16.23 8.26
N ASP A 152 10.63 -16.67 7.47
CA ASP A 152 10.79 -17.04 6.05
C ASP A 152 10.72 -15.83 5.10
N ILE A 153 10.17 -14.70 5.55
CA ILE A 153 9.94 -13.53 4.72
C ILE A 153 11.20 -13.04 3.98
N PRO A 154 12.39 -12.95 4.63
CA PRO A 154 13.60 -12.55 3.91
C PRO A 154 13.96 -13.49 2.75
N SER A 155 13.71 -14.79 2.91
CA SER A 155 13.95 -15.79 1.87
C SER A 155 12.95 -15.67 0.72
N LEU A 156 11.66 -15.44 1.03
CA LEU A 156 10.62 -15.23 0.03
C LEU A 156 10.89 -13.97 -0.82
N ILE A 157 11.38 -12.90 -0.21
CA ILE A 157 11.80 -11.69 -0.93
C ILE A 157 13.04 -11.98 -1.80
N LYS A 158 14.05 -12.64 -1.24
CA LYS A 158 15.30 -12.99 -1.97
C LYS A 158 15.01 -13.86 -3.19
N ASN A 159 14.09 -14.80 -3.06
CA ASN A 159 13.71 -15.75 -4.11
C ASN A 159 12.68 -15.17 -5.09
N ARG A 160 12.25 -13.90 -4.91
CA ARG A 160 11.25 -13.21 -5.73
C ARG A 160 9.85 -13.84 -5.66
N GLU A 161 9.52 -14.51 -4.57
CA GLU A 161 8.15 -14.92 -4.28
C GLU A 161 7.32 -13.73 -3.78
N ILE A 162 7.97 -12.77 -3.09
CA ILE A 162 7.41 -11.47 -2.75
C ILE A 162 8.17 -10.41 -3.57
N GLU A 163 7.50 -9.80 -4.55
CA GLU A 163 8.09 -8.77 -5.42
C GLU A 163 7.42 -7.40 -5.29
N HIS A 164 6.26 -7.33 -4.62
CA HIS A 164 5.53 -6.06 -4.47
C HIS A 164 6.32 -5.09 -3.57
N ALA A 165 6.74 -3.95 -4.14
CA ALA A 165 7.61 -2.99 -3.47
C ALA A 165 7.05 -2.47 -2.13
N LEU A 166 5.73 -2.22 -2.06
CA LEU A 166 5.09 -1.73 -0.84
C LEU A 166 5.01 -2.79 0.24
N VAL A 167 4.89 -4.08 -0.13
CA VAL A 167 4.97 -5.21 0.80
C VAL A 167 6.37 -5.36 1.36
N ILE A 168 7.39 -5.24 0.52
CA ILE A 168 8.81 -5.27 0.95
C ILE A 168 9.10 -4.11 1.90
N SER A 169 8.62 -2.89 1.60
CA SER A 169 8.79 -1.74 2.49
C SER A 169 8.08 -1.93 3.83
N ALA A 170 6.91 -2.56 3.84
CA ALA A 170 6.17 -2.88 5.07
C ALA A 170 6.98 -3.82 5.99
N PHE A 171 7.57 -4.88 5.44
CA PHE A 171 8.43 -5.78 6.22
C PHE A 171 9.72 -5.11 6.68
N TYR A 172 10.25 -4.15 5.94
CA TYR A 172 11.37 -3.33 6.41
C TYR A 172 10.98 -2.50 7.65
N PHE A 173 9.82 -1.85 7.64
CA PHE A 173 9.31 -1.14 8.83
C PHE A 173 9.05 -2.07 10.01
N TYR A 174 8.53 -3.26 9.76
CA TYR A 174 8.38 -4.26 10.81
C TYR A 174 9.72 -4.62 11.45
N ASN A 175 10.77 -4.84 10.65
CA ASN A 175 12.11 -5.10 11.17
C ASN A 175 12.65 -3.94 12.01
N LEU A 176 12.43 -2.69 11.60
CA LEU A 176 12.81 -1.53 12.41
C LEU A 176 12.02 -1.46 13.72
N TYR A 177 10.74 -1.79 13.68
CA TYR A 177 9.86 -1.76 14.86
C TYR A 177 10.28 -2.77 15.93
N ILE A 178 10.67 -4.00 15.54
CA ILE A 178 11.07 -5.04 16.50
C ILE A 178 12.51 -4.87 17.06
N GLN A 179 13.31 -3.98 16.49
CA GLN A 179 14.66 -3.66 16.95
C GLN A 179 14.68 -2.55 18.01
N ASN A 180 13.57 -1.85 18.21
CA ASN A 180 13.40 -0.81 19.24
C ASN A 180 12.70 -1.38 20.49
#